data_2aa33cfbfda868624a210aa0af26ed71
#
_entry.id   2aa33cfbfda868624a210aa0af26ed71
#
_cell.length_a   1.000
_cell.length_b   1.000
_cell.length_c   1.000
_cell.angle_alpha   90.00
_cell.angle_beta   90.00
_cell.angle_gamma   90.00
#
_symmetry.space_group_name_H-M   'P 1'
#
loop_
_entity.id
_entity.type
_entity.pdbx_description
1 polymer ?
#
loop_
_entity_poly.entity_id
_entity_poly.type
_entity_poly.pdbx_seq_one_letter_code
_entity_poly.pdbx_strand_id
1 'polypeptide(L)'
;ISLFGQENHAGTTPMNMRDDALVKASSLVTYVNDLANEMYDGLVATVGELTVSPNAFSVIPGRVDLTMQVRDLSTDFMEEFVEKVAKEFDLRVDIAHSSEPALCDSDIMQNIEDVCHDLDLKSTNLPSRASHDAQCFTKCPMGMIFVPSVGGISHSPDEYTTNEQCINGCKVLIETIKKMDYNP
;
A
#
# COMPACT_ATOMS: atom_id res chain seq x y z
N ILE A 1 8.91 -7.85 -11.55
CA ILE A 1 8.96 -9.33 -11.56
C ILE A 1 8.59 -9.80 -12.97
N SER A 2 9.39 -10.70 -13.55
CA SER A 2 9.08 -11.36 -14.81
C SER A 2 8.97 -12.86 -14.60
N LEU A 3 7.90 -13.45 -15.12
CA LEU A 3 7.64 -14.89 -15.11
C LEU A 3 7.69 -15.42 -16.53
N PHE A 4 8.34 -16.56 -16.71
CA PHE A 4 8.55 -17.16 -18.01
C PHE A 4 7.88 -18.53 -18.10
N GLY A 5 7.42 -18.85 -19.30
CA GLY A 5 6.84 -20.11 -19.71
C GLY A 5 7.21 -20.42 -21.16
N GLN A 6 6.48 -21.32 -21.79
CA GLN A 6 6.67 -21.72 -23.18
C GLN A 6 5.43 -21.42 -24.01
N GLU A 7 5.56 -20.49 -24.95
CA GLU A 7 4.50 -20.22 -25.93
C GLU A 7 4.22 -21.48 -26.76
N ASN A 8 2.94 -21.80 -26.90
CA ASN A 8 2.51 -22.89 -27.76
C ASN A 8 1.01 -22.75 -28.13
N HIS A 9 0.52 -23.55 -29.03
CA HIS A 9 -0.87 -23.51 -29.48
C HIS A 9 -1.81 -23.99 -28.35
N ALA A 10 -2.77 -23.16 -27.94
CA ALA A 10 -3.65 -23.45 -26.81
C ALA A 10 -4.57 -24.65 -27.01
N GLY A 11 -4.94 -24.97 -28.26
CA GLY A 11 -5.85 -26.11 -28.58
C GLY A 11 -5.15 -27.43 -28.77
N THR A 12 -3.87 -27.44 -29.20
CA THR A 12 -3.16 -28.69 -29.57
C THR A 12 -2.14 -29.13 -28.55
N THR A 13 -1.80 -28.30 -27.58
CA THR A 13 -0.83 -28.65 -26.52
C THR A 13 -1.55 -29.32 -25.36
N PRO A 14 -1.25 -30.59 -25.04
CA PRO A 14 -1.84 -31.28 -23.89
C PRO A 14 -1.52 -30.57 -22.58
N MET A 15 -2.41 -30.65 -21.58
CA MET A 15 -2.26 -29.94 -20.30
C MET A 15 -0.95 -30.26 -19.58
N ASN A 16 -0.51 -31.52 -19.61
CA ASN A 16 0.73 -31.98 -18.97
C ASN A 16 2.02 -31.59 -19.69
N MET A 17 1.91 -30.95 -20.87
CA MET A 17 3.05 -30.42 -21.65
C MET A 17 3.10 -28.89 -21.65
N ARG A 18 2.22 -28.22 -20.88
CA ARG A 18 2.17 -26.76 -20.84
C ARG A 18 3.14 -26.22 -19.78
N ASP A 19 3.80 -25.15 -20.17
CA ASP A 19 4.52 -24.25 -19.27
C ASP A 19 3.94 -22.85 -19.45
N ASP A 20 2.91 -22.52 -18.68
CA ASP A 20 2.07 -21.34 -18.83
C ASP A 20 2.49 -20.25 -17.84
N ALA A 21 3.08 -19.16 -18.36
CA ALA A 21 3.52 -18.03 -17.54
C ALA A 21 2.36 -17.34 -16.79
N LEU A 22 1.14 -17.34 -17.36
CA LEU A 22 0.00 -16.69 -16.72
C LEU A 22 -0.54 -17.52 -15.55
N VAL A 23 -0.49 -18.83 -15.63
CA VAL A 23 -0.83 -19.72 -14.49
C VAL A 23 0.15 -19.50 -13.33
N LYS A 24 1.46 -19.40 -13.64
CA LYS A 24 2.47 -19.05 -12.63
C LYS A 24 2.20 -17.68 -12.01
N ALA A 25 1.89 -16.67 -12.83
CA ALA A 25 1.58 -15.32 -12.35
C ALA A 25 0.31 -15.31 -11.47
N SER A 26 -0.73 -16.07 -11.83
CA SER A 26 -1.94 -16.20 -11.03
C SER A 26 -1.67 -16.80 -9.64
N SER A 27 -0.80 -17.81 -9.58
CA SER A 27 -0.38 -18.41 -8.30
C SER A 27 0.40 -17.40 -7.45
N LEU A 28 1.28 -16.60 -8.05
CA LEU A 28 2.02 -15.54 -7.36
C LEU A 28 1.07 -14.47 -6.82
N VAL A 29 0.11 -13.99 -7.62
CA VAL A 29 -0.87 -12.99 -7.18
C VAL A 29 -1.67 -13.48 -5.98
N THR A 30 -2.12 -14.75 -6.01
CA THR A 30 -2.83 -15.35 -4.89
C THR A 30 -1.93 -15.45 -3.65
N TYR A 31 -0.70 -15.93 -3.82
CA TYR A 31 0.26 -16.05 -2.72
C TYR A 31 0.58 -14.69 -2.07
N VAL A 32 0.78 -13.64 -2.87
CA VAL A 32 1.02 -12.27 -2.37
C VAL A 32 -0.15 -11.80 -1.50
N ASN A 33 -1.38 -12.03 -1.95
CA ASN A 33 -2.58 -11.68 -1.18
C ASN A 33 -2.66 -12.47 0.14
N ASP A 34 -2.47 -13.77 0.09
CA ASP A 34 -2.59 -14.65 1.25
C ASP A 34 -1.48 -14.36 2.27
N LEU A 35 -0.23 -14.23 1.82
CA LEU A 35 0.90 -13.88 2.67
C LEU A 35 0.71 -12.51 3.36
N ALA A 36 0.17 -11.51 2.65
CA ALA A 36 -0.11 -10.19 3.23
C ALA A 36 -1.17 -10.25 4.34
N ASN A 37 -2.16 -11.15 4.20
CA ASN A 37 -3.18 -11.35 5.23
C ASN A 37 -2.68 -12.15 6.45
N GLU A 38 -1.64 -12.98 6.27
CA GLU A 38 -1.14 -13.87 7.33
C GLU A 38 0.06 -13.32 8.09
N MET A 39 0.90 -12.51 7.42
CA MET A 39 2.24 -12.20 7.92
C MET A 39 2.26 -11.11 9.00
N TYR A 40 1.62 -9.96 8.76
CA TYR A 40 1.63 -8.83 9.68
C TYR A 40 0.34 -8.04 9.64
N ASP A 41 -0.17 -7.69 10.84
CA ASP A 41 -1.29 -6.76 10.98
C ASP A 41 -0.81 -5.35 10.66
N GLY A 42 -1.06 -4.91 9.46
CA GLY A 42 -0.66 -3.57 9.00
C GLY A 42 0.02 -3.51 7.65
N LEU A 43 0.72 -4.57 7.25
CA LEU A 43 1.30 -4.68 5.92
C LEU A 43 0.19 -4.76 4.87
N VAL A 44 0.36 -3.99 3.80
CA VAL A 44 -0.51 -4.11 2.61
C VAL A 44 0.35 -4.41 1.38
N ALA A 45 -0.11 -5.37 0.58
CA ALA A 45 0.55 -5.72 -0.67
C ALA A 45 -0.47 -5.85 -1.80
N THR A 46 -0.11 -5.39 -2.99
CA THR A 46 -0.98 -5.42 -4.17
C THR A 46 -0.16 -5.68 -5.43
N VAL A 47 -0.63 -6.58 -6.28
CA VAL A 47 -0.20 -6.66 -7.68
C VAL A 47 -1.18 -5.83 -8.49
N GLY A 48 -0.78 -4.60 -8.84
CA GLY A 48 -1.65 -3.61 -9.49
C GLY A 48 -1.45 -3.51 -11.00
N GLU A 49 -0.38 -4.11 -11.52
CA GLU A 49 -0.05 -4.07 -12.94
C GLU A 49 0.41 -5.44 -13.41
N LEU A 50 -0.12 -5.88 -14.55
CA LEU A 50 0.20 -7.17 -15.14
C LEU A 50 0.12 -7.08 -16.66
N THR A 51 1.19 -7.49 -17.33
CA THR A 51 1.29 -7.53 -18.79
C THR A 51 1.58 -8.95 -19.26
N VAL A 52 0.74 -9.48 -20.11
CA VAL A 52 0.82 -10.84 -20.66
C VAL A 52 1.35 -10.82 -22.08
N SER A 53 2.28 -11.68 -22.43
CA SER A 53 2.81 -11.84 -23.79
C SER A 53 2.66 -13.31 -24.25
N PRO A 54 2.17 -13.51 -25.48
CA PRO A 54 1.79 -12.54 -26.53
C PRO A 54 0.36 -11.98 -26.37
N ASN A 55 -0.37 -12.28 -25.28
CA ASN A 55 -1.73 -11.85 -25.02
C ASN A 55 -2.70 -12.20 -26.17
N ALA A 56 -2.60 -13.40 -26.69
CA ALA A 56 -3.38 -13.92 -27.80
C ALA A 56 -4.25 -15.10 -27.33
N PHE A 57 -5.51 -15.05 -27.66
CA PHE A 57 -6.55 -15.98 -27.18
C PHE A 57 -6.25 -17.48 -27.47
N SER A 58 -5.50 -17.80 -28.54
CA SER A 58 -5.17 -19.18 -28.94
C SER A 58 -3.72 -19.58 -28.63
N VAL A 59 -2.99 -18.80 -27.86
CA VAL A 59 -1.57 -19.04 -27.53
C VAL A 59 -1.41 -19.13 -26.02
N ILE A 60 -0.69 -20.16 -25.56
CA ILE A 60 -0.26 -20.29 -24.16
C ILE A 60 0.73 -19.17 -23.87
N PRO A 61 0.54 -18.32 -22.84
CA PRO A 61 1.47 -17.22 -22.52
C PRO A 61 2.88 -17.70 -22.20
N GLY A 62 3.87 -17.10 -22.86
CA GLY A 62 5.29 -17.37 -22.64
C GLY A 62 5.96 -16.43 -21.65
N ARG A 63 5.34 -15.27 -21.38
CA ARG A 63 5.86 -14.30 -20.44
C ARG A 63 4.76 -13.48 -19.78
N VAL A 64 4.94 -13.22 -18.50
CA VAL A 64 4.15 -12.24 -17.74
C VAL A 64 5.10 -11.31 -16.98
N ASP A 65 4.94 -10.02 -17.18
CA ASP A 65 5.58 -8.98 -16.36
C ASP A 65 4.54 -8.40 -15.41
N LEU A 66 4.89 -8.25 -14.15
CA LEU A 66 4.00 -7.68 -13.13
C LEU A 66 4.75 -6.75 -12.18
N THR A 67 4.00 -5.80 -11.61
CA THR A 67 4.47 -4.90 -10.56
C THR A 67 3.71 -5.16 -9.28
N MET A 68 4.45 -5.50 -8.23
CA MET A 68 3.96 -5.66 -6.86
C MET A 68 4.35 -4.43 -6.05
N GLN A 69 3.41 -3.88 -5.30
CA GLN A 69 3.64 -2.84 -4.32
C GLN A 69 3.43 -3.40 -2.92
N VAL A 70 4.36 -3.08 -2.01
CA VAL A 70 4.29 -3.45 -0.59
C VAL A 70 4.44 -2.19 0.23
N ARG A 71 3.64 -2.02 1.27
CA ARG A 71 3.70 -0.87 2.19
C ARG A 71 3.53 -1.32 3.63
N ASP A 72 4.39 -0.80 4.50
CA ASP A 72 4.33 -0.95 5.95
C ASP A 72 5.04 0.25 6.61
N LEU A 73 4.92 0.40 7.93
CA LEU A 73 5.71 1.33 8.72
C LEU A 73 7.10 0.78 9.10
N SER A 74 7.37 -0.48 8.79
CA SER A 74 8.65 -1.16 9.00
C SER A 74 9.28 -1.55 7.68
N THR A 75 10.47 -1.04 7.40
CA THR A 75 11.26 -1.44 6.23
C THR A 75 11.62 -2.93 6.30
N ASP A 76 11.99 -3.43 7.50
CA ASP A 76 12.35 -4.83 7.70
C ASP A 76 11.20 -5.78 7.31
N PHE A 77 9.96 -5.42 7.65
CA PHE A 77 8.79 -6.24 7.28
C PHE A 77 8.53 -6.24 5.78
N MET A 78 8.72 -5.10 5.12
CA MET A 78 8.59 -5.02 3.66
C MET A 78 9.67 -5.85 2.97
N GLU A 79 10.92 -5.80 3.44
CA GLU A 79 12.03 -6.59 2.91
C GLU A 79 11.79 -8.09 3.11
N GLU A 80 11.42 -8.52 4.32
CA GLU A 80 11.09 -9.92 4.62
C GLU A 80 9.96 -10.44 3.74
N PHE A 81 8.93 -9.61 3.50
CA PHE A 81 7.82 -9.97 2.61
C PHE A 81 8.30 -10.22 1.18
N VAL A 82 9.10 -9.31 0.63
CA VAL A 82 9.66 -9.43 -0.73
C VAL A 82 10.56 -10.66 -0.84
N GLU A 83 11.39 -10.93 0.17
CA GLU A 83 12.25 -12.12 0.20
C GLU A 83 11.45 -13.42 0.21
N LYS A 84 10.36 -13.49 0.98
CA LYS A 84 9.48 -14.67 1.00
C LYS A 84 8.84 -14.92 -0.37
N VAL A 85 8.32 -13.88 -1.02
CA VAL A 85 7.76 -14.00 -2.38
C VAL A 85 8.83 -14.46 -3.36
N ALA A 86 10.01 -13.84 -3.35
CA ALA A 86 11.12 -14.20 -4.23
C ALA A 86 11.56 -15.67 -4.05
N LYS A 87 11.64 -16.12 -2.81
CA LYS A 87 12.05 -17.49 -2.45
C LYS A 87 11.02 -18.54 -2.86
N GLU A 88 9.73 -18.26 -2.62
CA GLU A 88 8.65 -19.22 -2.92
C GLU A 88 8.59 -19.56 -4.41
N PHE A 89 8.81 -18.56 -5.27
CA PHE A 89 8.72 -18.73 -6.71
C PHE A 89 10.06 -18.82 -7.43
N ASP A 90 11.19 -18.90 -6.69
CA ASP A 90 12.56 -18.88 -7.23
C ASP A 90 12.76 -17.73 -8.23
N LEU A 91 12.42 -16.51 -7.81
CA LEU A 91 12.38 -15.34 -8.66
C LEU A 91 13.45 -14.32 -8.29
N ARG A 92 13.91 -13.58 -9.30
CA ARG A 92 14.55 -12.32 -9.10
C ARG A 92 13.50 -11.20 -9.03
N VAL A 93 13.54 -10.42 -7.97
CA VAL A 93 12.74 -9.20 -7.81
C VAL A 93 13.64 -8.00 -8.07
N ASP A 94 13.28 -7.17 -9.04
CA ASP A 94 13.96 -5.90 -9.30
C ASP A 94 13.19 -4.79 -8.58
N ILE A 95 13.86 -4.07 -7.65
CA ILE A 95 13.25 -2.97 -6.89
C ILE A 95 13.25 -1.72 -7.77
N ALA A 96 12.08 -1.33 -8.25
CA ALA A 96 11.90 -0.15 -9.08
C ALA A 96 11.92 1.15 -8.25
N HIS A 97 11.39 1.09 -7.04
CA HIS A 97 11.33 2.21 -6.10
C HIS A 97 11.30 1.69 -4.67
N SER A 98 12.04 2.33 -3.79
CA SER A 98 11.99 2.12 -2.33
C SER A 98 12.09 3.45 -1.61
N SER A 99 11.33 3.60 -0.53
CA SER A 99 11.41 4.76 0.36
C SER A 99 11.20 4.32 1.80
N GLU A 100 11.95 4.94 2.69
CA GLU A 100 11.76 4.76 4.13
C GLU A 100 10.39 5.29 4.57
N PRO A 101 9.72 4.63 5.52
CA PRO A 101 8.52 5.16 6.15
C PRO A 101 8.81 6.49 6.86
N ALA A 102 7.92 7.47 6.68
CA ALA A 102 8.00 8.74 7.39
C ALA A 102 7.07 8.69 8.60
N LEU A 103 7.65 8.58 9.79
CA LEU A 103 6.90 8.53 11.04
C LEU A 103 6.55 9.94 11.50
N CYS A 104 5.31 10.11 11.98
CA CYS A 104 4.89 11.35 12.64
C CYS A 104 5.60 11.51 13.98
N ASP A 105 5.86 12.76 14.36
CA ASP A 105 6.43 13.12 15.64
C ASP A 105 5.45 12.84 16.79
N SER A 106 5.93 12.19 17.84
CA SER A 106 5.10 11.76 18.97
C SER A 106 4.47 12.93 19.74
N ASP A 107 5.19 14.06 19.88
CA ASP A 107 4.71 15.20 20.64
C ASP A 107 3.63 15.94 19.84
N ILE A 108 3.79 16.01 18.49
CA ILE A 108 2.75 16.55 17.62
C ILE A 108 1.50 15.66 17.65
N MET A 109 1.66 14.35 17.58
CA MET A 109 0.55 13.41 17.67
C MET A 109 -0.20 13.55 19.01
N GLN A 110 0.53 13.64 20.13
CA GLN A 110 -0.07 13.82 21.46
C GLN A 110 -0.83 15.15 21.56
N ASN A 111 -0.26 16.24 21.01
CA ASN A 111 -0.96 17.54 21.00
C ASN A 111 -2.27 17.48 20.18
N ILE A 112 -2.28 16.75 19.06
CA ILE A 112 -3.51 16.53 18.26
C ILE A 112 -4.54 15.73 19.06
N GLU A 113 -4.14 14.66 19.74
CA GLU A 113 -5.03 13.84 20.57
C GLU A 113 -5.65 14.65 21.71
N ASP A 114 -4.83 15.41 22.44
CA ASP A 114 -5.29 16.27 23.54
C ASP A 114 -6.31 17.30 23.03
N VAL A 115 -6.04 17.94 21.87
CA VAL A 115 -6.98 18.91 21.28
C VAL A 115 -8.28 18.23 20.85
N CYS A 116 -8.22 17.03 20.28
CA CYS A 116 -9.43 16.27 19.97
C CYS A 116 -10.26 16.00 21.24
N HIS A 117 -9.60 15.58 22.31
CA HIS A 117 -10.26 15.36 23.61
C HIS A 117 -10.90 16.65 24.15
N ASP A 118 -10.18 17.78 24.11
CA ASP A 118 -10.69 19.08 24.61
C ASP A 118 -11.89 19.60 23.79
N LEU A 119 -11.98 19.19 22.51
CA LEU A 119 -13.10 19.53 21.64
C LEU A 119 -14.24 18.47 21.65
N ASP A 120 -14.14 17.46 22.52
CA ASP A 120 -15.08 16.31 22.59
C ASP A 120 -15.22 15.57 21.24
N LEU A 121 -14.07 15.46 20.52
CA LEU A 121 -13.99 14.73 19.27
C LEU A 121 -13.29 13.38 19.48
N LYS A 122 -13.81 12.33 18.85
CA LYS A 122 -13.13 11.03 18.83
C LYS A 122 -11.98 11.06 17.85
N SER A 123 -10.83 10.55 18.28
CA SER A 123 -9.63 10.39 17.46
C SER A 123 -9.09 8.98 17.54
N THR A 124 -8.29 8.59 16.56
CA THR A 124 -7.55 7.33 16.53
C THR A 124 -6.28 7.51 15.72
N ASN A 125 -5.20 6.87 16.15
CA ASN A 125 -3.96 6.82 15.42
C ASN A 125 -4.03 5.69 14.39
N LEU A 126 -3.62 5.98 13.15
CA LEU A 126 -3.60 5.00 12.06
C LEU A 126 -2.46 5.28 11.08
N PRO A 127 -1.89 4.24 10.45
CA PRO A 127 -0.94 4.43 9.36
C PRO A 127 -1.68 4.91 8.11
N SER A 128 -1.16 5.97 7.47
CA SER A 128 -1.75 6.46 6.21
C SER A 128 -1.64 5.45 5.08
N ARG A 129 -0.49 4.80 4.93
CA ARG A 129 -0.13 3.93 3.81
C ARG A 129 -0.22 4.59 2.43
N ALA A 130 -0.64 5.86 2.34
CA ALA A 130 -0.60 6.67 1.14
C ALA A 130 0.64 7.56 1.15
N SER A 131 1.13 7.95 -0.01
CA SER A 131 2.19 8.94 -0.11
C SER A 131 1.62 10.34 0.07
N HIS A 132 2.32 11.17 0.85
CA HIS A 132 1.96 12.56 1.14
C HIS A 132 3.18 13.45 1.05
N ASP A 133 2.99 14.72 0.73
CA ASP A 133 4.08 15.70 0.69
C ASP A 133 4.81 15.81 2.04
N ALA A 134 4.12 15.53 3.14
CA ALA A 134 4.70 15.47 4.49
C ALA A 134 5.89 14.49 4.60
N GLN A 135 5.92 13.41 3.79
CA GLN A 135 7.06 12.48 3.75
C GLN A 135 8.37 13.14 3.31
N CYS A 136 8.32 14.28 2.63
CA CYS A 136 9.50 15.02 2.20
C CYS A 136 10.18 15.78 3.34
N PHE A 137 9.50 15.94 4.49
CA PHE A 137 10.02 16.70 5.65
C PHE A 137 10.82 15.80 6.61
N THR A 138 11.78 15.05 6.09
CA THR A 138 12.60 14.10 6.88
C THR A 138 13.49 14.74 7.95
N LYS A 139 13.65 16.07 7.94
CA LYS A 139 14.50 16.82 8.88
C LYS A 139 13.71 17.70 9.84
N CYS A 140 12.41 17.71 9.75
CA CYS A 140 11.52 18.49 10.60
C CYS A 140 10.49 17.54 11.24
N PRO A 141 10.14 17.75 12.52
CA PRO A 141 9.02 17.09 13.12
C PRO A 141 7.75 17.34 12.28
N MET A 142 6.98 16.29 12.02
CA MET A 142 5.75 16.41 11.25
C MET A 142 4.60 15.63 11.90
N GLY A 143 3.37 16.07 11.66
CA GLY A 143 2.15 15.37 12.03
C GLY A 143 1.11 15.52 10.94
N MET A 144 0.07 14.71 10.98
CA MET A 144 -0.99 14.74 9.97
C MET A 144 -2.35 14.49 10.62
N ILE A 145 -3.34 15.25 10.17
CA ILE A 145 -4.73 15.11 10.61
C ILE A 145 -5.55 14.65 9.42
N PHE A 146 -6.23 13.52 9.58
CA PHE A 146 -7.22 13.04 8.64
C PHE A 146 -8.62 13.36 9.12
N VAL A 147 -9.52 13.61 8.18
CA VAL A 147 -10.95 13.73 8.42
C VAL A 147 -11.68 12.53 7.84
N PRO A 148 -12.76 12.05 8.46
CA PRO A 148 -13.49 10.88 7.98
C PRO A 148 -14.08 11.10 6.59
N SER A 149 -13.89 10.12 5.69
CA SER A 149 -14.64 10.00 4.45
C SER A 149 -15.84 9.08 4.65
N VAL A 150 -16.98 9.42 4.06
CA VAL A 150 -18.21 8.62 4.15
C VAL A 150 -17.97 7.24 3.51
N GLY A 151 -18.18 6.18 4.29
CA GLY A 151 -17.90 4.82 3.86
C GLY A 151 -16.41 4.47 3.68
N GLY A 152 -15.48 5.36 4.04
CA GLY A 152 -14.05 5.14 3.83
C GLY A 152 -13.64 5.15 2.35
N ILE A 153 -14.48 5.70 1.46
CA ILE A 153 -14.24 5.72 0.02
C ILE A 153 -13.17 6.77 -0.30
N SER A 154 -12.18 6.38 -1.12
CA SER A 154 -11.16 7.27 -1.65
C SER A 154 -10.81 6.89 -3.10
N HIS A 155 -10.25 7.83 -3.87
CA HIS A 155 -9.92 7.68 -5.30
C HIS A 155 -11.12 7.26 -6.17
N SER A 156 -12.32 7.75 -5.82
CA SER A 156 -13.57 7.47 -6.50
C SER A 156 -14.40 8.76 -6.64
N PRO A 157 -15.26 8.87 -7.65
CA PRO A 157 -16.25 9.95 -7.73
C PRO A 157 -17.21 10.04 -6.54
N ASP A 158 -17.36 8.94 -5.79
CA ASP A 158 -18.20 8.86 -4.60
C ASP A 158 -17.46 9.26 -3.31
N GLU A 159 -16.21 9.69 -3.39
CA GLU A 159 -15.44 10.19 -2.24
C GLU A 159 -16.09 11.46 -1.69
N TYR A 160 -16.50 11.42 -0.43
CA TYR A 160 -17.19 12.54 0.19
C TYR A 160 -16.87 12.66 1.69
N THR A 161 -16.55 13.88 2.11
CA THR A 161 -16.43 14.27 3.52
C THR A 161 -17.46 15.33 3.85
N THR A 162 -18.19 15.17 4.94
CA THR A 162 -19.23 16.15 5.33
C THR A 162 -18.62 17.49 5.72
N ASN A 163 -19.38 18.57 5.56
CA ASN A 163 -18.95 19.91 5.99
C ASN A 163 -18.60 19.95 7.48
N GLU A 164 -19.34 19.21 8.31
CA GLU A 164 -19.08 19.11 9.75
C GLU A 164 -17.69 18.51 10.02
N GLN A 165 -17.33 17.41 9.36
CA GLN A 165 -16.03 16.78 9.50
C GLN A 165 -14.88 17.70 9.02
N CYS A 166 -15.08 18.41 7.92
CA CYS A 166 -14.11 19.39 7.44
C CYS A 166 -13.91 20.52 8.48
N ILE A 167 -14.99 21.04 9.04
CA ILE A 167 -14.94 22.09 10.08
C ILE A 167 -14.23 21.57 11.34
N ASN A 168 -14.51 20.34 11.76
CA ASN A 168 -13.85 19.73 12.91
C ASN A 168 -12.34 19.56 12.67
N GLY A 169 -11.93 19.08 11.48
CA GLY A 169 -10.51 18.99 11.12
C GLY A 169 -9.82 20.35 11.15
N CYS A 170 -10.45 21.40 10.62
CA CYS A 170 -9.92 22.76 10.70
C CYS A 170 -9.78 23.27 12.15
N LYS A 171 -10.77 23.00 13.03
CA LYS A 171 -10.69 23.38 14.44
C LYS A 171 -9.51 22.66 15.13
N VAL A 172 -9.38 21.34 14.94
CA VAL A 172 -8.27 20.58 15.50
C VAL A 172 -6.94 21.14 15.04
N LEU A 173 -6.77 21.43 13.74
CA LEU A 173 -5.54 22.02 13.21
C LEU A 173 -5.21 23.36 13.86
N ILE A 174 -6.17 24.27 13.95
CA ILE A 174 -5.98 25.60 14.53
C ILE A 174 -5.61 25.52 16.01
N GLU A 175 -6.32 24.72 16.80
CA GLU A 175 -6.05 24.62 18.24
C GLU A 175 -4.74 23.87 18.52
N THR A 176 -4.36 22.88 17.68
CA THR A 176 -3.04 22.22 17.77
C THR A 176 -1.92 23.23 17.53
N ILE A 177 -2.01 24.03 16.48
CA ILE A 177 -1.00 25.08 16.19
C ILE A 177 -0.89 26.06 17.36
N LYS A 178 -1.99 26.53 17.92
CA LYS A 178 -1.99 27.41 19.09
C LYS A 178 -1.32 26.76 20.29
N LYS A 179 -1.68 25.50 20.58
CA LYS A 179 -1.12 24.75 21.70
C LYS A 179 0.40 24.59 21.58
N MET A 180 0.91 24.32 20.38
CA MET A 180 2.34 24.18 20.10
C MET A 180 3.08 25.54 20.17
N ASP A 181 2.44 26.64 19.76
CA ASP A 181 3.04 27.99 19.81
C ASP A 181 3.18 28.52 21.24
N TYR A 182 2.28 28.13 22.13
CA TYR A 182 2.31 28.51 23.55
C TYR A 182 3.25 27.65 24.43
N ASN A 183 3.70 26.49 23.94
CA ASN A 183 4.64 25.57 24.60
C ASN A 183 5.86 25.30 23.69
N PRO A 184 6.76 26.31 23.52
CA PRO A 184 7.96 26.13 22.66
C PRO A 184 9.00 25.18 23.27
#